data_42e14f6266bfa908ddf36a4239ade2a1
#
_entry.id   42e14f6266bfa908ddf36a4239ade2a1
#
_cell.length_a   1.000
_cell.length_b   1.000
_cell.length_c   1.000
_cell.angle_alpha   90.00
_cell.angle_beta   90.00
_cell.angle_gamma   90.00
#
_symmetry.space_group_name_H-M   'P 1'
#
loop_
_entity.id
_entity.type
_entity.pdbx_description
1 polymer ?
#
loop_
_entity_poly.entity_id
_entity_poly.type
_entity_poly.pdbx_seq_one_letter_code
_entity_poly.pdbx_strand_id
1 'polypeptide(L)'
;MKVVVQDSYETGGQNFTDGFIENFREHYGYDPAPFLPVLQGHTIGSPDLSDRFLWDVRRLIADKIAYDYVGGLREISHKHKMTTWLENYGHWGFPGEFLQYGGQSDEVGGEFWNEGTLGSIENRAASSCAHIYGKSKVSAESFTCGEGSYSRYPAMLKKRGDWSFAEGVNNTLLHVYIHQPYANRPPGVNTSFGNEFNRLNTWYSHLDLFTDYIKRSNYMLQQGLNIADVAFFIGEDVPKMTGVRDPELPKGYSYDYINAEVLINDLSVKDGKLVLPHGTSYSVLVLPKMR
;
A
#
# COMPACT_ATOMS: atom_id res chain seq x y z
N MET A 1 -16.10 -18.25 2.95
CA MET A 1 -15.12 -17.18 2.69
C MET A 1 -15.10 -16.27 3.90
N LYS A 2 -13.94 -15.78 4.32
CA LYS A 2 -13.83 -14.87 5.48
C LYS A 2 -13.23 -13.52 5.12
N VAL A 3 -12.43 -13.48 4.05
CA VAL A 3 -11.71 -12.29 3.60
C VAL A 3 -11.98 -12.08 2.12
N VAL A 4 -12.26 -10.84 1.73
CA VAL A 4 -12.29 -10.37 0.34
C VAL A 4 -10.94 -9.74 0.06
N VAL A 5 -10.28 -10.18 -1.01
CA VAL A 5 -8.97 -9.68 -1.42
C VAL A 5 -9.16 -8.66 -2.54
N GLN A 6 -8.61 -7.48 -2.36
CA GLN A 6 -8.39 -6.48 -3.39
C GLN A 6 -6.90 -6.48 -3.71
N ASP A 7 -6.57 -6.89 -4.90
CA ASP A 7 -5.23 -6.82 -5.44
C ASP A 7 -4.85 -5.37 -5.80
N SER A 8 -3.63 -5.14 -6.22
CA SER A 8 -3.11 -3.82 -6.58
C SER A 8 -3.96 -3.11 -7.65
N TYR A 9 -3.98 -1.78 -7.60
CA TYR A 9 -4.66 -0.97 -8.59
C TYR A 9 -3.81 -0.80 -9.87
N GLU A 10 -4.08 -1.64 -10.86
CA GLU A 10 -3.27 -1.70 -12.10
C GLU A 10 -4.10 -1.49 -13.38
N THR A 11 -5.20 -0.76 -13.28
CA THR A 11 -6.13 -0.55 -14.39
C THR A 11 -5.93 0.75 -15.17
N GLY A 12 -4.87 1.50 -14.85
CA GLY A 12 -4.62 2.82 -15.42
C GLY A 12 -5.46 3.92 -14.79
N GLY A 13 -5.40 5.13 -15.36
CA GLY A 13 -6.12 6.29 -14.84
C GLY A 13 -7.63 6.16 -15.04
N GLN A 14 -8.38 6.09 -13.95
CA GLN A 14 -9.82 6.22 -13.93
C GLN A 14 -10.14 7.66 -13.49
N ASN A 15 -10.65 8.48 -14.39
CA ASN A 15 -10.82 9.91 -14.14
C ASN A 15 -12.24 10.44 -14.36
N PHE A 16 -13.18 9.56 -14.69
CA PHE A 16 -14.57 9.94 -14.92
C PHE A 16 -15.52 8.76 -14.72
N THR A 17 -16.69 9.04 -14.15
CA THR A 17 -17.78 8.07 -13.98
C THR A 17 -19.14 8.77 -14.07
N ASP A 18 -20.21 8.00 -14.14
CA ASP A 18 -21.57 8.54 -14.07
C ASP A 18 -21.76 9.35 -12.78
N GLY A 19 -22.40 10.51 -12.88
CA GLY A 19 -22.61 11.41 -11.73
C GLY A 19 -21.37 12.17 -11.25
N PHE A 20 -20.22 12.08 -11.97
CA PHE A 20 -18.98 12.79 -11.53
C PHE A 20 -19.16 14.31 -11.46
N ILE A 21 -19.84 14.89 -12.43
CA ILE A 21 -20.09 16.36 -12.49
C ILE A 21 -20.93 16.81 -11.29
N GLU A 22 -21.97 16.08 -10.95
CA GLU A 22 -22.85 16.35 -9.82
C GLU A 22 -22.07 16.24 -8.50
N ASN A 23 -21.32 15.17 -8.32
CA ASN A 23 -20.44 14.97 -7.15
C ASN A 23 -19.42 16.08 -7.01
N PHE A 24 -18.82 16.51 -8.12
CA PHE A 24 -17.86 17.62 -8.10
C PHE A 24 -18.51 18.93 -7.64
N ARG A 25 -19.71 19.25 -8.18
CA ARG A 25 -20.47 20.45 -7.78
C ARG A 25 -20.84 20.42 -6.30
N GLU A 26 -21.28 19.27 -5.80
CA GLU A 26 -21.61 19.09 -4.39
C GLU A 26 -20.40 19.30 -3.48
N HIS A 27 -19.23 18.79 -3.90
CA HIS A 27 -18.02 18.82 -3.09
C HIS A 27 -17.34 20.21 -3.10
N TYR A 28 -17.20 20.82 -4.29
CA TYR A 28 -16.43 22.07 -4.46
C TYR A 28 -17.29 23.31 -4.65
N GLY A 29 -18.59 23.19 -4.86
CA GLY A 29 -19.51 24.31 -4.96
C GLY A 29 -19.47 25.10 -6.28
N TYR A 30 -18.83 24.57 -7.33
CA TYR A 30 -18.81 25.21 -8.64
C TYR A 30 -18.96 24.18 -9.78
N ASP A 31 -19.31 24.67 -11.00
CA ASP A 31 -19.49 23.83 -12.16
C ASP A 31 -18.14 23.51 -12.82
N PRO A 32 -17.74 22.22 -12.90
CA PRO A 32 -16.52 21.82 -13.58
C PRO A 32 -16.60 21.87 -15.12
N ALA A 33 -17.81 21.89 -15.70
CA ALA A 33 -17.98 21.75 -17.14
C ALA A 33 -17.19 22.77 -17.98
N PRO A 34 -17.12 24.08 -17.62
CA PRO A 34 -16.31 25.04 -18.36
C PRO A 34 -14.81 24.77 -18.33
N PHE A 35 -14.34 24.00 -17.32
CA PHE A 35 -12.91 23.70 -17.09
C PHE A 35 -12.47 22.36 -17.67
N LEU A 36 -13.37 21.51 -18.17
CA LEU A 36 -13.01 20.21 -18.70
C LEU A 36 -11.92 20.25 -19.78
N PRO A 37 -11.81 21.29 -20.66
CA PRO A 37 -10.70 21.36 -21.61
C PRO A 37 -9.31 21.42 -20.95
N VAL A 38 -9.21 21.78 -19.67
CA VAL A 38 -7.93 21.75 -18.93
C VAL A 38 -7.37 20.33 -18.86
N LEU A 39 -8.23 19.30 -18.80
CA LEU A 39 -7.82 17.90 -18.81
C LEU A 39 -7.15 17.48 -20.14
N GLN A 40 -7.31 18.30 -21.18
CA GLN A 40 -6.64 18.13 -22.48
C GLN A 40 -5.45 19.09 -22.67
N GLY A 41 -5.03 19.79 -21.61
CA GLY A 41 -3.90 20.72 -21.63
C GLY A 41 -4.22 22.15 -22.05
N HIS A 42 -5.51 22.52 -22.17
CA HIS A 42 -5.89 23.90 -22.44
C HIS A 42 -5.92 24.73 -21.17
N THR A 43 -5.42 25.95 -21.22
CA THR A 43 -5.54 26.89 -20.11
C THR A 43 -6.91 27.59 -20.17
N ILE A 44 -7.67 27.56 -19.10
CA ILE A 44 -8.96 28.25 -18.96
C ILE A 44 -8.84 29.35 -17.92
N GLY A 45 -9.09 30.59 -18.33
CA GLY A 45 -8.95 31.77 -17.48
C GLY A 45 -7.51 32.16 -17.23
N SER A 46 -6.84 31.42 -16.35
CA SER A 46 -5.40 31.59 -16.06
C SER A 46 -4.73 30.24 -15.77
N PRO A 47 -3.38 30.16 -15.81
CA PRO A 47 -2.68 28.96 -15.36
C PRO A 47 -3.01 28.59 -13.91
N ASP A 48 -3.01 29.56 -12.98
CA ASP A 48 -3.35 29.33 -11.57
C ASP A 48 -4.76 28.75 -11.41
N LEU A 49 -5.74 29.29 -12.12
CA LEU A 49 -7.12 28.77 -12.06
C LEU A 49 -7.22 27.36 -12.64
N SER A 50 -6.51 27.09 -13.74
CA SER A 50 -6.46 25.77 -14.34
C SER A 50 -5.77 24.73 -13.42
N ASP A 51 -4.69 25.12 -12.76
CA ASP A 51 -3.98 24.25 -11.82
C ASP A 51 -4.83 23.93 -10.58
N ARG A 52 -5.59 24.89 -10.05
CA ARG A 52 -6.55 24.66 -8.95
C ARG A 52 -7.64 23.68 -9.35
N PHE A 53 -8.20 23.84 -10.55
CA PHE A 53 -9.19 22.90 -11.07
C PHE A 53 -8.60 21.49 -11.21
N LEU A 54 -7.37 21.34 -11.72
CA LEU A 54 -6.69 20.03 -11.80
C LEU A 54 -6.47 19.42 -10.41
N TRP A 55 -6.15 20.25 -9.41
CA TRP A 55 -6.00 19.77 -8.04
C TRP A 55 -7.33 19.24 -7.51
N ASP A 56 -8.43 20.00 -7.66
CA ASP A 56 -9.78 19.61 -7.22
C ASP A 56 -10.21 18.28 -7.87
N VAL A 57 -10.03 18.15 -9.20
CA VAL A 57 -10.37 16.92 -9.92
C VAL A 57 -9.56 15.73 -9.40
N ARG A 58 -8.25 15.88 -9.25
CA ARG A 58 -7.37 14.80 -8.78
C ARG A 58 -7.71 14.40 -7.34
N ARG A 59 -7.97 15.38 -6.48
CA ARG A 59 -8.35 15.12 -5.09
C ARG A 59 -9.68 14.37 -5.00
N LEU A 60 -10.70 14.80 -5.74
CA LEU A 60 -11.99 14.11 -5.78
C LEU A 60 -11.85 12.66 -6.27
N ILE A 61 -11.04 12.43 -7.30
CA ILE A 61 -10.80 11.07 -7.80
C ILE A 61 -10.12 10.21 -6.72
N ALA A 62 -9.10 10.74 -6.06
CA ALA A 62 -8.40 10.02 -4.99
C ALA A 62 -9.33 9.68 -3.81
N ASP A 63 -10.17 10.63 -3.39
CA ASP A 63 -11.16 10.43 -2.35
C ASP A 63 -12.19 9.35 -2.74
N LYS A 64 -12.70 9.39 -3.97
CA LYS A 64 -13.63 8.35 -4.45
C LYS A 64 -12.99 6.97 -4.52
N ILE A 65 -11.75 6.87 -4.94
CA ILE A 65 -11.01 5.60 -4.93
C ILE A 65 -10.85 5.08 -3.49
N ALA A 66 -10.51 5.94 -2.55
CA ALA A 66 -10.36 5.53 -1.16
C ALA A 66 -11.70 5.16 -0.50
N TYR A 67 -12.66 6.08 -0.53
CA TYR A 67 -13.90 5.93 0.25
C TYR A 67 -14.99 5.14 -0.47
N ASP A 68 -15.23 5.41 -1.78
CA ASP A 68 -16.32 4.77 -2.51
C ASP A 68 -15.91 3.37 -3.01
N TYR A 69 -14.69 3.22 -3.54
CA TYR A 69 -14.23 1.94 -4.06
C TYR A 69 -13.73 1.02 -2.92
N VAL A 70 -12.65 1.37 -2.23
CA VAL A 70 -12.08 0.52 -1.18
C VAL A 70 -13.00 0.47 0.04
N GLY A 71 -13.41 1.63 0.54
CA GLY A 71 -14.31 1.75 1.68
C GLY A 71 -15.68 1.16 1.41
N GLY A 72 -16.23 1.37 0.22
CA GLY A 72 -17.51 0.78 -0.20
C GLY A 72 -17.46 -0.74 -0.26
N LEU A 73 -16.38 -1.32 -0.78
CA LEU A 73 -16.19 -2.77 -0.76
C LEU A 73 -16.07 -3.31 0.67
N ARG A 74 -15.37 -2.61 1.56
CA ARG A 74 -15.30 -2.97 2.98
C ARG A 74 -16.69 -2.95 3.62
N GLU A 75 -17.47 -1.90 3.40
CA GLU A 75 -18.81 -1.77 3.95
C GLU A 75 -19.72 -2.94 3.53
N ILE A 76 -19.71 -3.27 2.23
CA ILE A 76 -20.49 -4.41 1.71
C ILE A 76 -19.98 -5.73 2.30
N SER A 77 -18.66 -5.91 2.39
CA SER A 77 -18.06 -7.12 2.97
C SER A 77 -18.47 -7.32 4.43
N HIS A 78 -18.49 -6.25 5.21
CA HIS A 78 -18.93 -6.29 6.63
C HIS A 78 -20.40 -6.71 6.77
N LYS A 79 -21.30 -6.27 5.88
CA LYS A 79 -22.70 -6.73 5.84
C LYS A 79 -22.80 -8.25 5.66
N HIS A 80 -21.79 -8.85 5.02
CA HIS A 80 -21.68 -10.31 4.84
C HIS A 80 -20.73 -10.99 5.84
N LYS A 81 -20.34 -10.31 6.92
CA LYS A 81 -19.43 -10.81 7.97
C LYS A 81 -18.06 -11.25 7.43
N MET A 82 -17.57 -10.55 6.42
CA MET A 82 -16.25 -10.71 5.83
C MET A 82 -15.41 -9.47 6.12
N THR A 83 -14.10 -9.64 6.22
CA THR A 83 -13.12 -8.54 6.23
C THR A 83 -12.53 -8.32 4.85
N THR A 84 -11.89 -7.19 4.65
CA THR A 84 -11.17 -6.88 3.42
C THR A 84 -9.66 -6.88 3.65
N TRP A 85 -8.92 -7.33 2.65
CA TRP A 85 -7.48 -7.20 2.53
C TRP A 85 -7.16 -6.46 1.25
N LEU A 86 -6.29 -5.46 1.31
CA LEU A 86 -5.92 -4.62 0.18
C LEU A 86 -4.42 -4.66 -0.04
N GLU A 87 -4.00 -4.87 -1.27
CA GLU A 87 -2.65 -4.59 -1.70
C GLU A 87 -2.48 -3.09 -1.94
N ASN A 88 -1.67 -2.45 -1.08
CA ASN A 88 -1.63 -0.99 -0.91
C ASN A 88 -0.68 -0.32 -1.88
N TYR A 89 -0.77 -0.66 -3.16
CA TYR A 89 -0.11 0.06 -4.23
C TYR A 89 -0.89 -0.06 -5.55
N GLY A 90 -0.42 0.63 -6.58
CA GLY A 90 -0.93 0.52 -7.93
C GLY A 90 0.08 1.04 -8.94
N HIS A 91 -0.11 0.63 -10.19
CA HIS A 91 0.74 1.03 -11.31
C HIS A 91 -0.05 1.78 -12.38
N TRP A 92 0.68 2.31 -13.37
CA TRP A 92 0.15 2.83 -14.64
C TRP A 92 -1.03 3.78 -14.50
N GLY A 93 -0.80 4.87 -13.75
CA GLY A 93 -1.80 5.90 -13.57
C GLY A 93 -2.67 5.72 -12.32
N PHE A 94 -2.15 5.06 -11.30
CA PHE A 94 -2.78 5.02 -9.97
C PHE A 94 -3.19 6.42 -9.53
N PRO A 95 -4.50 6.68 -9.36
CA PRO A 95 -5.00 8.04 -9.14
C PRO A 95 -5.16 8.40 -7.67
N GLY A 96 -4.87 7.49 -6.74
CA GLY A 96 -5.13 7.63 -5.32
C GLY A 96 -4.00 8.24 -4.50
N GLU A 97 -4.19 8.26 -3.20
CA GLU A 97 -3.21 8.56 -2.15
C GLU A 97 -3.05 7.31 -1.30
N PHE A 98 -1.85 6.76 -1.25
CA PHE A 98 -1.59 5.41 -0.76
C PHE A 98 -1.95 5.18 0.72
N LEU A 99 -1.80 6.17 1.60
CA LEU A 99 -2.16 6.02 3.02
C LEU A 99 -3.69 6.05 3.20
N GLN A 100 -4.37 6.99 2.57
CA GLN A 100 -5.82 7.10 2.61
C GLN A 100 -6.48 5.88 1.95
N TYR A 101 -5.97 5.46 0.79
CA TYR A 101 -6.41 4.26 0.06
C TYR A 101 -6.32 3.00 0.93
N GLY A 102 -5.14 2.74 1.51
CA GLY A 102 -4.92 1.61 2.41
C GLY A 102 -5.66 1.72 3.74
N GLY A 103 -5.88 2.93 4.22
CA GLY A 103 -6.63 3.22 5.44
C GLY A 103 -8.05 2.68 5.41
N GLN A 104 -8.68 2.65 4.24
CA GLN A 104 -10.07 2.24 4.07
C GLN A 104 -10.30 0.72 4.01
N SER A 105 -9.26 -0.11 3.97
CA SER A 105 -9.37 -1.57 4.10
C SER A 105 -9.20 -2.03 5.55
N ASP A 106 -9.62 -3.25 5.89
CA ASP A 106 -9.40 -3.81 7.22
C ASP A 106 -7.94 -4.22 7.44
N GLU A 107 -7.38 -4.94 6.47
CA GLU A 107 -5.97 -5.33 6.45
C GLU A 107 -5.30 -4.73 5.20
N VAL A 108 -4.02 -4.42 5.32
CA VAL A 108 -3.23 -3.80 4.27
C VAL A 108 -1.98 -4.61 4.01
N GLY A 109 -1.61 -4.71 2.75
CA GLY A 109 -0.39 -5.35 2.29
C GLY A 109 0.35 -4.51 1.29
N GLY A 110 1.62 -4.81 1.13
CA GLY A 110 2.45 -4.38 0.01
C GLY A 110 2.82 -5.57 -0.83
N GLU A 111 3.86 -5.40 -1.63
CA GLU A 111 4.46 -6.43 -2.44
C GLU A 111 5.98 -6.36 -2.33
N PHE A 112 6.66 -7.49 -2.42
CA PHE A 112 8.10 -7.48 -2.66
C PHE A 112 8.55 -8.62 -3.56
N TRP A 113 9.42 -8.25 -4.47
CA TRP A 113 10.05 -9.17 -5.37
C TRP A 113 11.33 -9.74 -4.75
N ASN A 114 11.65 -10.95 -5.12
CA ASN A 114 12.93 -11.55 -4.71
C ASN A 114 14.13 -10.80 -5.35
N GLU A 115 13.95 -10.26 -6.54
CA GLU A 115 14.92 -9.45 -7.26
C GLU A 115 14.56 -7.96 -7.24
N GLY A 116 15.58 -7.10 -7.39
CA GLY A 116 15.41 -5.66 -7.57
C GLY A 116 15.16 -4.87 -6.30
N THR A 117 14.65 -3.66 -6.47
CA THR A 117 14.46 -2.65 -5.41
C THR A 117 13.01 -2.20 -5.23
N LEU A 118 12.09 -2.65 -6.07
CA LEU A 118 10.70 -2.20 -6.06
C LEU A 118 10.03 -2.36 -4.69
N GLY A 119 10.21 -3.50 -4.04
CA GLY A 119 9.56 -3.79 -2.77
C GLY A 119 9.85 -2.81 -1.63
N SER A 120 10.82 -1.87 -1.76
CA SER A 120 11.04 -0.86 -0.72
C SER A 120 9.94 0.19 -0.65
N ILE A 121 9.33 0.53 -1.78
CA ILE A 121 8.24 1.51 -1.86
C ILE A 121 6.96 0.89 -1.29
N GLU A 122 6.55 -0.25 -1.80
CA GLU A 122 5.31 -0.93 -1.46
C GLU A 122 5.29 -1.38 0.01
N ASN A 123 6.39 -1.96 0.49
CA ASN A 123 6.52 -2.37 1.89
C ASN A 123 6.37 -1.19 2.85
N ARG A 124 7.04 -0.07 2.57
CA ARG A 124 6.97 1.12 3.42
C ARG A 124 5.64 1.84 3.31
N ALA A 125 5.01 1.83 2.15
CA ALA A 125 3.66 2.34 1.96
C ALA A 125 2.64 1.55 2.82
N ALA A 126 2.69 0.22 2.76
CA ALA A 126 1.83 -0.65 3.55
C ALA A 126 2.11 -0.54 5.06
N SER A 127 3.38 -0.55 5.48
CA SER A 127 3.72 -0.48 6.91
C SER A 127 3.37 0.86 7.52
N SER A 128 3.68 1.98 6.87
CA SER A 128 3.28 3.30 7.35
C SER A 128 1.76 3.42 7.44
N CYS A 129 1.04 2.96 6.42
CA CYS A 129 -0.43 2.93 6.45
C CYS A 129 -0.96 2.13 7.64
N ALA A 130 -0.46 0.91 7.85
CA ALA A 130 -0.88 0.08 8.99
C ALA A 130 -0.61 0.78 10.32
N HIS A 131 0.58 1.37 10.48
CA HIS A 131 0.98 2.00 11.74
C HIS A 131 0.13 3.23 12.07
N ILE A 132 -0.14 4.11 11.10
CA ILE A 132 -0.91 5.33 11.37
C ILE A 132 -2.42 5.06 11.54
N TYR A 133 -2.97 4.03 10.90
CA TYR A 133 -4.37 3.63 11.05
C TYR A 133 -4.60 2.55 12.13
N GLY A 134 -3.58 2.20 12.92
CA GLY A 134 -3.70 1.26 14.04
C GLY A 134 -3.94 -0.20 13.65
N LYS A 135 -3.50 -0.59 12.46
CA LYS A 135 -3.59 -1.97 12.00
C LYS A 135 -2.37 -2.77 12.49
N SER A 136 -2.62 -3.93 13.10
CA SER A 136 -1.53 -4.76 13.67
C SER A 136 -0.81 -5.63 12.62
N LYS A 137 -1.45 -5.86 11.47
CA LYS A 137 -0.89 -6.68 10.40
C LYS A 137 -0.47 -5.81 9.22
N VAL A 138 0.77 -6.01 8.81
CA VAL A 138 1.36 -5.50 7.57
C VAL A 138 1.66 -6.70 6.69
N SER A 139 0.79 -6.96 5.75
CA SER A 139 0.97 -8.08 4.82
C SER A 139 1.92 -7.71 3.68
N ALA A 140 2.35 -8.70 2.93
CA ALA A 140 2.91 -8.49 1.61
C ALA A 140 2.65 -9.71 0.72
N GLU A 141 2.35 -9.47 -0.55
CA GLU A 141 2.62 -10.44 -1.59
C GLU A 141 4.14 -10.66 -1.63
N SER A 142 4.58 -11.87 -1.33
CA SER A 142 5.95 -12.07 -0.88
C SER A 142 6.71 -13.01 -1.79
N PHE A 143 7.92 -12.59 -2.17
CA PHE A 143 8.84 -13.37 -3.00
C PHE A 143 8.39 -13.53 -4.44
N THR A 144 7.58 -12.63 -4.96
CA THR A 144 7.30 -12.52 -6.39
C THR A 144 8.61 -12.47 -7.16
N CYS A 145 8.70 -13.19 -8.24
CA CYS A 145 9.95 -13.32 -8.97
C CYS A 145 9.74 -13.20 -10.49
N GLY A 146 10.80 -12.77 -11.16
CA GLY A 146 10.87 -12.76 -12.60
C GLY A 146 11.07 -14.15 -13.19
N GLU A 147 11.65 -14.21 -14.34
CA GLU A 147 11.91 -15.44 -15.09
C GLU A 147 12.74 -16.47 -14.31
N GLY A 148 12.73 -17.72 -14.74
CA GLY A 148 13.56 -18.79 -14.18
C GLY A 148 12.94 -19.52 -12.99
N SER A 149 11.85 -20.25 -13.24
CA SER A 149 11.20 -21.11 -12.23
C SER A 149 12.20 -22.08 -11.58
N TYR A 150 12.01 -22.33 -10.27
CA TYR A 150 12.83 -23.22 -9.47
C TYR A 150 14.31 -22.83 -9.35
N SER A 151 14.66 -21.58 -9.61
CA SER A 151 16.04 -21.10 -9.52
C SER A 151 16.41 -20.52 -8.15
N ARG A 152 15.41 -20.25 -7.31
CA ARG A 152 15.59 -19.64 -5.99
C ARG A 152 15.50 -20.66 -4.87
N TYR A 153 16.22 -20.41 -3.81
CA TYR A 153 16.33 -21.33 -2.67
C TYR A 153 16.22 -20.58 -1.33
N PRO A 154 15.92 -21.27 -0.22
CA PRO A 154 15.59 -20.64 1.05
C PRO A 154 16.55 -19.56 1.55
N ALA A 155 17.87 -19.72 1.34
CA ALA A 155 18.84 -18.72 1.80
C ALA A 155 18.71 -17.37 1.04
N MET A 156 18.43 -17.42 -0.26
CA MET A 156 18.16 -16.20 -1.04
C MET A 156 16.84 -15.54 -0.59
N LEU A 157 15.76 -16.34 -0.49
CA LEU A 157 14.46 -15.89 -0.06
C LEU A 157 14.52 -15.30 1.35
N LYS A 158 15.22 -15.97 2.28
CA LYS A 158 15.38 -15.50 3.65
C LYS A 158 16.02 -14.12 3.72
N LYS A 159 17.10 -13.88 2.98
CA LYS A 159 17.78 -12.58 2.95
C LYS A 159 16.82 -11.45 2.53
N ARG A 160 15.98 -11.72 1.52
CA ARG A 160 15.01 -10.75 1.03
C ARG A 160 13.85 -10.57 2.03
N GLY A 161 13.34 -11.68 2.59
CA GLY A 161 12.32 -11.64 3.63
C GLY A 161 12.74 -10.89 4.89
N ASP A 162 13.97 -11.10 5.36
CA ASP A 162 14.51 -10.39 6.53
C ASP A 162 14.57 -8.88 6.31
N TRP A 163 14.94 -8.47 5.10
CA TRP A 163 14.91 -7.06 4.74
C TRP A 163 13.48 -6.51 4.73
N SER A 164 12.52 -7.26 4.19
CA SER A 164 11.10 -6.86 4.16
C SER A 164 10.51 -6.78 5.57
N PHE A 165 10.91 -7.66 6.49
CA PHE A 165 10.57 -7.55 7.92
C PHE A 165 11.11 -6.25 8.53
N ALA A 166 12.33 -5.84 8.20
CA ALA A 166 12.91 -4.58 8.65
C ALA A 166 12.18 -3.35 8.06
N GLU A 167 11.53 -3.49 6.90
CA GLU A 167 10.65 -2.47 6.32
C GLU A 167 9.23 -2.47 6.92
N GLY A 168 8.95 -3.37 7.85
CA GLY A 168 7.70 -3.42 8.61
C GLY A 168 6.74 -4.55 8.23
N VAL A 169 7.03 -5.35 7.22
CA VAL A 169 6.19 -6.52 6.89
C VAL A 169 6.21 -7.52 8.04
N ASN A 170 5.03 -7.98 8.44
CA ASN A 170 4.88 -8.95 9.52
C ASN A 170 3.81 -10.03 9.24
N ASN A 171 3.32 -10.12 8.00
CA ASN A 171 2.38 -11.14 7.56
C ASN A 171 2.66 -11.53 6.11
N THR A 172 3.42 -12.61 5.93
CA THR A 172 3.93 -13.05 4.64
C THR A 172 2.91 -13.88 3.89
N LEU A 173 2.54 -13.49 2.68
CA LEU A 173 1.72 -14.25 1.74
C LEU A 173 2.64 -14.75 0.62
N LEU A 174 2.93 -16.05 0.62
CA LEU A 174 3.88 -16.62 -0.34
C LEU A 174 3.33 -16.56 -1.77
N HIS A 175 4.00 -15.85 -2.65
CA HIS A 175 3.67 -15.72 -4.06
C HIS A 175 4.70 -16.48 -4.92
N VAL A 176 4.30 -17.46 -5.72
CA VAL A 176 2.92 -17.91 -5.90
C VAL A 176 2.86 -19.45 -5.85
N TYR A 177 1.74 -19.99 -5.43
CA TYR A 177 1.46 -21.41 -5.52
C TYR A 177 0.54 -21.70 -6.70
N ILE A 178 1.09 -22.28 -7.75
CA ILE A 178 0.32 -22.69 -8.94
C ILE A 178 -0.17 -24.12 -8.76
N HIS A 179 -1.47 -24.32 -8.95
CA HIS A 179 -2.05 -25.66 -8.94
C HIS A 179 -1.38 -26.59 -9.96
N GLN A 180 -0.95 -27.75 -9.50
CA GLN A 180 -0.28 -28.75 -10.33
C GLN A 180 -1.19 -29.97 -10.53
N PRO A 181 -2.04 -29.99 -11.57
CA PRO A 181 -3.00 -31.08 -11.78
C PRO A 181 -2.33 -32.41 -12.21
N TYR A 182 -1.11 -32.33 -12.73
CA TYR A 182 -0.42 -33.49 -13.26
C TYR A 182 0.76 -33.93 -12.37
N ALA A 183 0.78 -35.18 -11.97
CA ALA A 183 1.84 -35.72 -11.11
C ALA A 183 3.20 -35.81 -11.81
N ASN A 184 3.21 -36.13 -13.10
CA ASN A 184 4.40 -36.57 -13.85
C ASN A 184 4.69 -35.70 -15.09
N ARG A 185 4.50 -34.38 -14.97
CA ARG A 185 4.77 -33.43 -16.07
C ARG A 185 5.67 -32.27 -15.61
N PRO A 186 6.94 -32.53 -15.27
CA PRO A 186 7.85 -31.44 -15.00
C PRO A 186 8.08 -30.59 -16.27
N PRO A 187 8.30 -29.28 -16.16
CA PRO A 187 8.38 -28.49 -14.96
C PRO A 187 7.01 -28.15 -14.32
N GLY A 188 5.89 -28.65 -14.85
CA GLY A 188 4.55 -28.40 -14.39
C GLY A 188 3.88 -27.17 -15.00
N VAL A 189 2.71 -26.83 -14.48
CA VAL A 189 2.03 -25.57 -14.80
C VAL A 189 2.77 -24.43 -14.09
N ASN A 190 3.01 -23.35 -14.79
CA ASN A 190 3.83 -22.24 -14.30
C ASN A 190 3.24 -20.89 -14.66
N THR A 191 3.76 -19.83 -14.03
CA THR A 191 3.48 -18.43 -14.34
C THR A 191 4.79 -17.65 -14.45
N SER A 192 4.74 -16.48 -15.07
CA SER A 192 5.90 -15.57 -15.18
C SER A 192 6.33 -14.92 -13.86
N PHE A 193 5.53 -15.06 -12.78
CA PHE A 193 5.74 -14.38 -11.50
C PHE A 193 6.31 -15.28 -10.40
N GLY A 194 6.80 -16.45 -10.76
CA GLY A 194 7.43 -17.37 -9.84
C GLY A 194 6.66 -18.68 -9.63
N ASN A 195 7.37 -19.68 -9.15
CA ASN A 195 6.83 -21.01 -8.90
C ASN A 195 7.64 -21.75 -7.83
N GLU A 196 8.26 -21.00 -6.93
CA GLU A 196 9.28 -21.54 -6.02
C GLU A 196 8.69 -22.48 -4.96
N PHE A 197 7.44 -22.22 -4.53
CA PHE A 197 6.79 -22.93 -3.43
C PHE A 197 6.01 -24.18 -3.87
N ASN A 198 6.43 -24.80 -4.96
CA ASN A 198 5.75 -25.88 -5.64
C ASN A 198 6.39 -27.22 -5.29
N ARG A 199 5.55 -28.30 -5.21
CA ARG A 199 6.02 -29.66 -4.94
C ARG A 199 7.04 -30.22 -5.94
N LEU A 200 7.14 -29.62 -7.12
CA LEU A 200 8.14 -30.03 -8.13
C LEU A 200 9.51 -29.37 -7.89
N ASN A 201 9.61 -28.40 -6.97
CA ASN A 201 10.88 -27.81 -6.58
C ASN A 201 11.69 -28.79 -5.73
N THR A 202 13.01 -28.83 -5.92
CA THR A 202 13.91 -29.80 -5.28
C THR A 202 13.96 -29.69 -3.75
N TRP A 203 13.70 -28.52 -3.19
CA TRP A 203 13.70 -28.28 -1.74
C TRP A 203 12.30 -28.30 -1.10
N TYR A 204 11.26 -28.60 -1.87
CA TYR A 204 9.87 -28.59 -1.38
C TYR A 204 9.65 -29.54 -0.18
N SER A 205 10.31 -30.68 -0.15
CA SER A 205 10.23 -31.60 0.99
C SER A 205 10.72 -31.03 2.32
N HIS A 206 11.41 -29.88 2.28
CA HIS A 206 11.93 -29.14 3.44
C HIS A 206 11.34 -27.73 3.55
N LEU A 207 10.25 -27.46 2.85
CA LEU A 207 9.57 -26.16 2.86
C LEU A 207 9.09 -25.77 4.27
N ASP A 208 8.75 -26.75 5.09
CA ASP A 208 8.36 -26.59 6.48
C ASP A 208 9.40 -25.83 7.32
N LEU A 209 10.68 -26.09 7.13
CA LEU A 209 11.75 -25.36 7.82
C LEU A 209 11.73 -23.85 7.52
N PHE A 210 11.50 -23.49 6.27
CA PHE A 210 11.42 -22.12 5.84
C PHE A 210 10.11 -21.46 6.30
N THR A 211 8.98 -22.14 6.14
CA THR A 211 7.68 -21.59 6.57
C THR A 211 7.58 -21.47 8.09
N ASP A 212 8.21 -22.35 8.86
CA ASP A 212 8.23 -22.23 10.32
C ASP A 212 9.10 -21.07 10.79
N TYR A 213 10.19 -20.78 10.09
CA TYR A 213 10.94 -19.54 10.31
C TYR A 213 10.06 -18.31 10.07
N ILE A 214 9.37 -18.24 8.93
CA ILE A 214 8.46 -17.13 8.58
C ILE A 214 7.35 -16.99 9.63
N LYS A 215 6.68 -18.07 9.99
CA LYS A 215 5.59 -18.06 10.99
C LYS A 215 6.06 -17.49 12.34
N ARG A 216 7.22 -17.94 12.83
CA ARG A 216 7.79 -17.42 14.08
C ARG A 216 8.16 -15.95 13.98
N SER A 217 8.76 -15.52 12.88
CA SER A 217 9.09 -14.11 12.63
C SER A 217 7.83 -13.26 12.58
N ASN A 218 6.85 -13.65 11.79
CA ASN A 218 5.56 -12.94 11.66
C ASN A 218 4.85 -12.84 13.02
N TYR A 219 4.79 -13.94 13.79
CA TYR A 219 4.18 -13.92 15.11
C TYR A 219 4.85 -12.92 16.05
N MET A 220 6.19 -12.92 16.12
CA MET A 220 6.92 -12.00 16.98
C MET A 220 6.77 -10.54 16.54
N LEU A 221 6.83 -10.27 15.25
CA LEU A 221 6.71 -8.92 14.70
C LEU A 221 5.30 -8.32 14.77
N GLN A 222 4.27 -9.15 14.99
CA GLN A 222 2.90 -8.71 15.23
C GLN A 222 2.64 -8.35 16.70
N GLN A 223 3.63 -8.50 17.59
CA GLN A 223 3.46 -8.17 19.01
C GLN A 223 3.86 -6.73 19.29
N GLY A 224 3.00 -6.01 19.98
CA GLY A 224 3.24 -4.61 20.34
C GLY A 224 2.95 -3.62 19.21
N LEU A 225 3.56 -2.45 19.33
CA LEU A 225 3.43 -1.35 18.38
C LEU A 225 4.76 -1.12 17.67
N ASN A 226 4.71 -0.64 16.44
CA ASN A 226 5.91 -0.18 15.74
C ASN A 226 6.52 1.03 16.48
N ILE A 227 7.84 1.05 16.55
CA ILE A 227 8.59 2.18 17.12
C ILE A 227 9.26 2.92 15.97
N ALA A 228 8.86 4.18 15.79
CA ALA A 228 9.46 5.10 14.83
C ALA A 228 9.67 6.46 15.48
N ASP A 229 10.73 7.15 15.08
CA ASP A 229 11.09 8.46 15.65
C ASP A 229 10.41 9.61 14.93
N VAL A 230 10.18 9.46 13.64
CA VAL A 230 9.80 10.54 12.73
C VAL A 230 8.55 10.18 11.94
N ALA A 231 7.61 11.11 11.87
CA ALA A 231 6.50 11.09 10.93
C ALA A 231 6.80 12.08 9.79
N PHE A 232 6.83 11.60 8.54
CA PHE A 232 6.93 12.45 7.36
C PHE A 232 5.55 12.72 6.79
N PHE A 233 5.10 13.96 6.84
CA PHE A 233 3.86 14.36 6.20
C PHE A 233 4.01 14.34 4.68
N ILE A 234 3.15 13.60 4.00
CA ILE A 234 3.26 13.38 2.56
C ILE A 234 2.73 14.54 1.70
N GLY A 235 2.06 15.54 2.31
CA GLY A 235 1.35 16.61 1.59
C GLY A 235 -0.05 16.19 1.16
N GLU A 236 -0.72 17.09 0.45
CA GLU A 236 -2.11 16.94 0.00
C GLU A 236 -2.25 16.76 -1.52
N ASP A 237 -1.16 16.87 -2.26
CA ASP A 237 -1.13 16.66 -3.70
C ASP A 237 -1.30 15.19 -4.06
N VAL A 238 -2.09 14.90 -5.07
CA VAL A 238 -2.36 13.55 -5.59
C VAL A 238 -2.23 13.55 -7.13
N PRO A 239 -1.96 12.40 -7.75
CA PRO A 239 -1.80 11.06 -7.20
C PRO A 239 -0.47 10.86 -6.47
N LYS A 240 -0.44 9.89 -5.52
CA LYS A 240 0.75 9.63 -4.71
C LYS A 240 0.82 8.16 -4.28
N MET A 241 1.88 7.46 -4.71
CA MET A 241 2.14 6.05 -4.36
C MET A 241 3.14 5.88 -3.23
N THR A 242 3.90 6.93 -2.89
CA THR A 242 4.87 6.94 -1.81
C THR A 242 5.09 8.34 -1.28
N GLY A 243 5.68 8.45 -0.11
CA GLY A 243 6.15 9.72 0.44
C GLY A 243 7.59 10.05 0.02
N VAL A 244 8.01 11.26 0.35
CA VAL A 244 9.41 11.73 0.17
C VAL A 244 10.03 11.94 1.53
N ARG A 245 11.26 11.45 1.71
CA ARG A 245 12.08 11.71 2.90
C ARG A 245 13.06 12.84 2.60
N ASP A 246 12.71 14.05 2.98
CA ASP A 246 13.59 15.21 2.89
C ASP A 246 13.42 16.04 4.19
N PRO A 247 14.47 16.13 5.03
CA PRO A 247 15.81 15.55 4.87
C PRO A 247 15.86 14.03 5.08
N GLU A 248 16.90 13.39 4.54
CA GLU A 248 17.18 11.98 4.85
C GLU A 248 17.45 11.78 6.35
N LEU A 249 17.01 10.63 6.86
CA LEU A 249 17.26 10.30 8.27
C LEU A 249 18.70 9.81 8.50
N PRO A 250 19.34 10.23 9.59
CA PRO A 250 20.56 9.61 10.07
C PRO A 250 20.35 8.11 10.36
N LYS A 251 21.44 7.34 10.32
CA LYS A 251 21.40 5.92 10.70
C LYS A 251 20.91 5.75 12.15
N GLY A 252 20.08 4.74 12.37
CA GLY A 252 19.56 4.39 13.69
C GLY A 252 18.18 4.98 14.01
N TYR A 253 17.63 5.83 13.16
CA TYR A 253 16.28 6.36 13.29
C TYR A 253 15.32 5.66 12.34
N SER A 254 14.07 5.49 12.78
CA SER A 254 12.98 4.93 11.98
C SER A 254 11.90 5.96 11.73
N TYR A 255 11.05 5.69 10.74
CA TYR A 255 10.01 6.63 10.32
C TYR A 255 8.78 5.92 9.80
N ASP A 256 7.67 6.67 9.79
CA ASP A 256 6.48 6.40 9.01
C ASP A 256 6.11 7.62 8.17
N TYR A 257 5.34 7.39 7.11
CA TYR A 257 4.63 8.45 6.42
C TYR A 257 3.29 8.70 7.12
N ILE A 258 2.82 9.95 7.10
CA ILE A 258 1.53 10.35 7.64
C ILE A 258 0.81 11.27 6.65
N ASN A 259 -0.50 11.09 6.50
CA ASN A 259 -1.35 11.93 5.66
C ASN A 259 -2.12 12.98 6.46
N ALA A 260 -2.81 13.87 5.77
CA ALA A 260 -3.58 14.94 6.39
C ALA A 260 -4.77 14.42 7.21
N GLU A 261 -5.45 13.38 6.75
CA GLU A 261 -6.58 12.79 7.47
C GLU A 261 -6.19 12.40 8.90
N VAL A 262 -5.13 11.62 9.04
CA VAL A 262 -4.64 11.18 10.36
C VAL A 262 -4.02 12.32 11.15
N LEU A 263 -3.29 13.21 10.48
CA LEU A 263 -2.66 14.36 11.13
C LEU A 263 -3.68 15.30 11.76
N ILE A 264 -4.80 15.54 11.09
CA ILE A 264 -5.82 16.48 11.53
C ILE A 264 -6.79 15.84 12.54
N ASN A 265 -7.19 14.59 12.29
CA ASN A 265 -8.26 13.95 13.04
C ASN A 265 -7.78 13.16 14.26
N ASP A 266 -6.58 12.56 14.17
CA ASP A 266 -6.15 11.54 15.14
C ASP A 266 -4.88 11.93 15.91
N LEU A 267 -3.99 12.74 15.30
CA LEU A 267 -2.72 13.05 15.93
C LEU A 267 -2.89 14.06 17.07
N SER A 268 -2.32 13.73 18.23
CA SER A 268 -2.32 14.60 19.40
C SER A 268 -0.93 14.77 19.98
N VAL A 269 -0.71 15.78 20.84
CA VAL A 269 0.54 15.96 21.58
C VAL A 269 0.34 15.53 23.01
N LYS A 270 1.15 14.56 23.47
CA LYS A 270 1.15 14.09 24.85
C LYS A 270 2.58 13.84 25.31
N ASP A 271 2.95 14.38 26.46
CA ASP A 271 4.27 14.22 27.10
C ASP A 271 5.44 14.54 26.14
N GLY A 272 5.28 15.58 25.32
CA GLY A 272 6.29 16.02 24.34
C GLY A 272 6.42 15.12 23.09
N LYS A 273 5.52 14.18 22.88
CA LYS A 273 5.46 13.32 21.70
C LYS A 273 4.17 13.52 20.92
N LEU A 274 4.22 13.22 19.65
CA LEU A 274 3.07 13.11 18.75
C LEU A 274 2.50 11.70 18.92
N VAL A 275 1.25 11.58 19.33
CA VAL A 275 0.65 10.29 19.73
C VAL A 275 -0.65 10.05 18.96
N LEU A 276 -0.80 8.86 18.42
CA LEU A 276 -2.02 8.37 17.80
C LEU A 276 -2.91 7.62 18.82
N PRO A 277 -4.23 7.52 18.59
CA PRO A 277 -5.17 6.94 19.56
C PRO A 277 -4.83 5.53 20.04
N HIS A 278 -4.24 4.72 19.18
CA HIS A 278 -3.84 3.34 19.48
C HIS A 278 -2.45 3.22 20.13
N GLY A 279 -1.76 4.34 20.37
CA GLY A 279 -0.51 4.40 21.14
C GLY A 279 0.78 4.53 20.34
N THR A 280 0.76 4.39 19.01
CA THR A 280 1.92 4.71 18.16
C THR A 280 2.30 6.17 18.35
N SER A 281 3.60 6.45 18.47
CA SER A 281 4.04 7.81 18.77
C SER A 281 5.36 8.16 18.04
N TYR A 282 5.51 9.46 17.76
CA TYR A 282 6.67 10.02 17.08
C TYR A 282 7.25 11.18 17.89
N SER A 283 8.56 11.43 17.73
CA SER A 283 9.24 12.57 18.36
C SER A 283 9.28 13.79 17.46
N VAL A 284 9.22 13.60 16.14
CA VAL A 284 9.37 14.67 15.14
C VAL A 284 8.33 14.50 14.04
N LEU A 285 7.70 15.61 13.64
CA LEU A 285 6.93 15.73 12.40
C LEU A 285 7.75 16.53 11.38
N VAL A 286 7.96 15.96 10.21
CA VAL A 286 8.60 16.63 9.09
C VAL A 286 7.54 17.02 8.08
N LEU A 287 7.47 18.32 7.78
CA LEU A 287 6.59 18.86 6.75
C LEU A 287 7.34 18.97 5.41
N PRO A 288 6.68 18.75 4.27
CA PRO A 288 7.31 18.96 2.98
C PRO A 288 7.68 20.43 2.80
N LYS A 289 8.70 20.69 1.98
CA LYS A 289 9.02 22.08 1.60
C LYS A 289 7.84 22.65 0.82
N MET A 290 7.14 23.61 1.43
CA MET A 290 6.12 24.38 0.76
C MET A 290 6.80 25.35 -0.24
N ARG A 291 6.24 25.45 -1.45
CA ARG A 291 6.61 26.49 -2.40
C ARG A 291 5.71 27.71 -2.27
#